data_2f87cfa22bf37e65f125e646a5b79813
#
_entry.id   2f87cfa22bf37e65f125e646a5b79813
#
_cell.length_a   1.000
_cell.length_b   1.000
_cell.length_c   1.000
_cell.angle_alpha   90.00
_cell.angle_beta   90.00
_cell.angle_gamma   90.00
#
_symmetry.space_group_name_H-M   'P 1'
#
loop_
_entity.id
_entity.type
_entity.pdbx_description
1 polymer ?
#
loop_
_entity_poly.entity_id
_entity_poly.type
_entity_poly.pdbx_seq_one_letter_code
_entity_poly.pdbx_strand_id
1 'polypeptide(L)'
;EMIRAVVRGKEGWMGLWKGALTTFLLDLSTLVVQPILTGILSIFAPSALNPMPIAFSPQPIKTLTLLMTTRLLTGFLVSPLDLVRTRLIAQSMLPQHRKYHGPIDALRTILREEGGWRTAYLHPNLLIPTLLDYFFRPLFSLGAPLVIENVLHLDPSAFPISYALAEFVVSTLSLGITLPIE
;
A
#
# COMPACT_ATOMS: atom_id res chain seq x y z
N GLU A 1 1.44 -28.12 -8.27
CA GLU A 1 0.55 -28.44 -9.39
C GLU A 1 0.08 -27.18 -10.12
N MET A 2 -0.36 -26.14 -9.41
CA MET A 2 -0.87 -24.90 -9.99
C MET A 2 0.16 -24.19 -10.90
N ILE A 3 1.42 -24.05 -10.45
CA ILE A 3 2.51 -23.45 -11.24
C ILE A 3 2.77 -24.23 -12.52
N ARG A 4 2.76 -25.58 -12.45
CA ARG A 4 2.93 -26.43 -13.64
C ARG A 4 1.77 -26.27 -14.63
N ALA A 5 0.55 -26.08 -14.14
CA ALA A 5 -0.62 -25.86 -14.97
C ALA A 5 -0.54 -24.51 -15.72
N VAL A 6 -0.08 -23.44 -15.04
CA VAL A 6 0.12 -22.11 -15.66
C VAL A 6 1.25 -22.15 -16.70
N VAL A 7 2.40 -22.75 -16.36
CA VAL A 7 3.58 -22.82 -17.25
C VAL A 7 3.31 -23.70 -18.49
N ARG A 8 2.55 -24.79 -18.34
CA ARG A 8 2.14 -25.65 -19.46
C ARG A 8 0.92 -25.11 -20.22
N GLY A 9 0.22 -24.12 -19.66
CA GLY A 9 -0.91 -23.46 -20.29
C GLY A 9 -0.49 -22.55 -21.44
N LYS A 10 -1.47 -21.95 -22.09
CA LYS A 10 -1.27 -21.03 -23.22
C LYS A 10 -0.53 -19.74 -22.83
N GLU A 11 -0.43 -19.41 -21.57
CA GLU A 11 0.24 -18.21 -21.04
C GLU A 11 1.75 -18.42 -20.81
N GLY A 12 2.22 -19.66 -20.61
CA GLY A 12 3.62 -20.00 -20.43
C GLY A 12 4.29 -19.35 -19.21
N TRP A 13 5.62 -19.30 -19.20
CA TRP A 13 6.40 -18.68 -18.12
C TRP A 13 6.10 -17.18 -17.90
N MET A 14 5.74 -16.45 -18.96
CA MET A 14 5.40 -15.04 -18.87
C MET A 14 4.13 -14.77 -18.07
N GLY A 15 3.23 -15.75 -17.96
CA GLY A 15 2.05 -15.65 -17.10
C GLY A 15 2.37 -15.48 -15.62
N LEU A 16 3.50 -16.01 -15.15
CA LEU A 16 3.96 -15.86 -13.75
C LEU A 16 4.44 -14.45 -13.43
N TRP A 17 4.94 -13.72 -14.43
CA TRP A 17 5.44 -12.35 -14.28
C TRP A 17 4.40 -11.29 -14.63
N LYS A 18 3.16 -11.73 -14.81
CA LYS A 18 2.03 -10.86 -15.12
C LYS A 18 1.82 -9.84 -14.01
N GLY A 19 1.91 -8.58 -14.37
CA GLY A 19 1.80 -7.49 -13.42
C GLY A 19 3.06 -7.15 -12.61
N ALA A 20 4.12 -7.97 -12.65
CA ALA A 20 5.36 -7.70 -11.90
C ALA A 20 5.97 -6.34 -12.24
N LEU A 21 6.03 -5.98 -13.51
CA LEU A 21 6.53 -4.67 -13.95
C LEU A 21 5.65 -3.53 -13.41
N THR A 22 4.34 -3.71 -13.39
CA THR A 22 3.40 -2.70 -12.88
C THR A 22 3.51 -2.57 -11.37
N THR A 23 3.67 -3.69 -10.67
CA THR A 23 3.92 -3.69 -9.21
C THR A 23 5.24 -2.99 -8.91
N PHE A 24 6.30 -3.28 -9.65
CA PHE A 24 7.59 -2.59 -9.51
C PHE A 24 7.47 -1.07 -9.72
N LEU A 25 6.74 -0.63 -10.74
CA LEU A 25 6.49 0.79 -10.99
C LEU A 25 5.68 1.44 -9.87
N LEU A 26 4.71 0.73 -9.32
CA LEU A 26 3.90 1.19 -8.20
C LEU A 26 4.76 1.34 -6.94
N ASP A 27 5.56 0.33 -6.61
CA ASP A 27 6.47 0.35 -5.46
C ASP A 27 7.51 1.46 -5.59
N LEU A 28 8.10 1.61 -6.79
CA LEU A 28 9.05 2.69 -7.08
C LEU A 28 8.39 4.07 -6.93
N SER A 29 7.18 4.25 -7.44
CA SER A 29 6.42 5.50 -7.31
C SER A 29 6.13 5.81 -5.84
N THR A 30 5.71 4.81 -5.06
CA THR A 30 5.47 4.95 -3.63
C THR A 30 6.75 5.33 -2.88
N LEU A 31 7.87 4.68 -3.21
CA LEU A 31 9.17 4.92 -2.60
C LEU A 31 9.72 6.33 -2.87
N VAL A 32 9.36 6.93 -4.00
CA VAL A 32 9.74 8.32 -4.34
C VAL A 32 8.76 9.33 -3.76
N VAL A 33 7.46 9.10 -3.91
CA VAL A 33 6.41 10.06 -3.53
C VAL A 33 6.31 10.20 -2.01
N GLN A 34 6.41 9.08 -1.27
CA GLN A 34 6.23 9.08 0.17
C GLN A 34 7.26 9.96 0.92
N PRO A 35 8.59 9.87 0.71
CA PRO A 35 9.54 10.73 1.40
C PRO A 35 9.41 12.20 1.00
N ILE A 36 9.04 12.50 -0.24
CA ILE A 36 8.78 13.87 -0.69
C ILE A 36 7.61 14.46 0.09
N LEU A 37 6.48 13.74 0.19
CA LEU A 37 5.32 14.18 0.95
C LEU A 37 5.63 14.29 2.45
N THR A 38 6.39 13.34 3.00
CA THR A 38 6.83 13.41 4.39
C THR A 38 7.69 14.65 4.63
N GLY A 39 8.62 14.96 3.72
CA GLY A 39 9.45 16.16 3.79
C GLY A 39 8.63 17.45 3.75
N ILE A 40 7.65 17.54 2.87
CA ILE A 40 6.76 18.72 2.78
C ILE A 40 5.91 18.86 4.04
N LEU A 41 5.28 17.79 4.49
CA LEU A 41 4.39 17.81 5.65
C LEU A 41 5.15 17.98 6.97
N SER A 42 6.43 17.61 7.04
CA SER A 42 7.29 17.80 8.22
C SER A 42 7.54 19.27 8.56
N ILE A 43 7.30 20.19 7.62
CA ILE A 43 7.30 21.64 7.90
C ILE A 43 6.31 21.97 9.02
N PHE A 44 5.19 21.25 9.08
CA PHE A 44 4.15 21.43 10.11
C PHE A 44 4.44 20.64 11.40
N ALA A 45 5.24 19.56 11.32
CA ALA A 45 5.64 18.76 12.47
C ALA A 45 7.05 18.18 12.27
N PRO A 46 8.10 18.92 12.64
CA PRO A 46 9.49 18.50 12.45
C PRO A 46 9.85 17.18 13.15
N SER A 47 9.09 16.81 14.19
CA SER A 47 9.25 15.54 14.90
C SER A 47 9.03 14.30 14.03
N ALA A 48 8.33 14.42 12.91
CA ALA A 48 8.07 13.30 11.99
C ALA A 48 9.30 12.87 11.16
N LEU A 49 10.31 13.73 11.06
CA LEU A 49 11.59 13.44 10.39
C LEU A 49 12.59 12.70 11.30
N ASN A 50 12.35 12.67 12.59
CA ASN A 50 13.25 11.99 13.50
C ASN A 50 13.20 10.48 13.28
N PRO A 51 14.35 9.79 13.20
CA PRO A 51 14.42 8.34 13.05
C PRO A 51 13.99 7.57 14.32
N MET A 52 13.52 8.27 15.36
CA MET A 52 13.04 7.65 16.59
C MET A 52 11.69 6.95 16.36
N PRO A 53 11.45 5.80 17.01
CA PRO A 53 10.13 5.19 17.08
C PRO A 53 9.08 6.19 17.56
N ILE A 54 7.86 6.09 17.03
CA ILE A 54 6.79 7.07 17.30
C ILE A 54 6.48 7.19 18.79
N ALA A 55 6.58 6.08 19.52
CA ALA A 55 6.33 6.05 20.97
C ALA A 55 7.28 6.93 21.79
N PHE A 56 8.54 7.07 21.35
CA PHE A 56 9.53 7.93 22.00
C PHE A 56 9.56 9.37 21.46
N SER A 57 8.66 9.69 20.54
CA SER A 57 8.53 11.05 20.01
C SER A 57 7.96 11.99 21.09
N PRO A 58 8.43 13.24 21.18
CA PRO A 58 7.89 14.23 22.12
C PRO A 58 6.40 14.53 21.92
N GLN A 59 5.86 14.24 20.73
CA GLN A 59 4.45 14.41 20.40
C GLN A 59 3.95 13.24 19.52
N PRO A 60 3.76 12.04 20.12
CA PRO A 60 3.51 10.81 19.36
C PRO A 60 2.23 10.87 18.52
N ILE A 61 1.16 11.49 19.04
CA ILE A 61 -0.11 11.61 18.32
C ILE A 61 0.02 12.50 17.08
N LYS A 62 0.73 13.62 17.16
CA LYS A 62 0.95 14.49 16.01
C LYS A 62 1.82 13.83 14.96
N THR A 63 2.86 13.12 15.38
CA THR A 63 3.73 12.35 14.47
C THR A 63 2.93 11.25 13.78
N LEU A 64 2.11 10.51 14.52
CA LEU A 64 1.24 9.47 13.97
C LEU A 64 0.26 10.07 12.94
N THR A 65 -0.48 11.12 13.29
CA THR A 65 -1.44 11.75 12.37
C THR A 65 -0.79 12.29 11.12
N LEU A 66 0.41 12.86 11.23
CA LEU A 66 1.16 13.34 10.07
C LEU A 66 1.60 12.19 9.17
N LEU A 67 2.16 11.13 9.73
CA LEU A 67 2.55 9.94 8.96
C LEU A 67 1.34 9.24 8.31
N MET A 68 0.22 9.18 9.01
CA MET A 68 -1.04 8.66 8.45
C MET A 68 -1.51 9.52 7.26
N THR A 69 -1.50 10.84 7.41
CA THR A 69 -1.87 11.77 6.34
C THR A 69 -0.94 11.61 5.14
N THR A 70 0.36 11.47 5.37
CA THR A 70 1.35 11.22 4.30
C THR A 70 1.04 9.92 3.56
N ARG A 71 0.72 8.84 4.27
CA ARG A 71 0.37 7.55 3.67
C ARG A 71 -0.91 7.63 2.86
N LEU A 72 -1.95 8.27 3.36
CA LEU A 72 -3.21 8.50 2.64
C LEU A 72 -3.00 9.31 1.35
N LEU A 73 -2.24 10.40 1.43
CA LEU A 73 -1.93 11.22 0.26
C LEU A 73 -1.11 10.43 -0.78
N THR A 74 -0.14 9.64 -0.32
CA THR A 74 0.64 8.76 -1.20
C THR A 74 -0.28 7.76 -1.90
N GLY A 75 -1.17 7.09 -1.15
CA GLY A 75 -2.15 6.16 -1.71
C GLY A 75 -3.07 6.81 -2.73
N PHE A 76 -3.56 8.00 -2.43
CA PHE A 76 -4.38 8.75 -3.37
C PHE A 76 -3.63 9.09 -4.68
N LEU A 77 -2.38 9.58 -4.58
CA LEU A 77 -1.57 9.92 -5.75
C LEU A 77 -1.20 8.69 -6.59
N VAL A 78 -1.00 7.55 -5.96
CA VAL A 78 -0.59 6.30 -6.62
C VAL A 78 -1.79 5.47 -7.08
N SER A 79 -3.02 5.79 -6.64
CA SER A 79 -4.24 5.04 -6.97
C SER A 79 -4.47 4.75 -8.45
N PRO A 80 -4.17 5.63 -9.43
CA PRO A 80 -4.34 5.28 -10.83
C PRO A 80 -3.37 4.21 -11.33
N LEU A 81 -2.19 4.10 -10.72
CA LEU A 81 -1.26 3.00 -11.02
C LEU A 81 -1.74 1.67 -10.43
N ASP A 82 -2.40 1.70 -9.29
CA ASP A 82 -2.99 0.52 -8.68
C ASP A 82 -4.17 0.00 -9.53
N LEU A 83 -5.00 0.90 -10.07
CA LEU A 83 -6.02 0.55 -11.07
C LEU A 83 -5.40 -0.16 -12.30
N VAL A 84 -4.33 0.39 -12.84
CA VAL A 84 -3.61 -0.21 -13.97
C VAL A 84 -3.09 -1.59 -13.63
N ARG A 85 -2.48 -1.75 -12.43
CA ARG A 85 -1.98 -3.04 -11.94
C ARG A 85 -3.09 -4.09 -11.87
N THR A 86 -4.20 -3.76 -11.22
CA THR A 86 -5.34 -4.66 -11.05
C THR A 86 -5.89 -5.13 -12.39
N ARG A 87 -6.06 -4.21 -13.36
CA ARG A 87 -6.55 -4.54 -14.70
C ARG A 87 -5.55 -5.36 -15.51
N LEU A 88 -4.26 -5.08 -15.41
CA LEU A 88 -3.23 -5.86 -16.09
C LEU A 88 -3.13 -7.28 -15.52
N ILE A 89 -3.30 -7.46 -14.22
CA ILE A 89 -3.30 -8.79 -13.59
C ILE A 89 -4.58 -9.56 -13.99
N ALA A 90 -5.72 -8.90 -14.03
CA ALA A 90 -7.00 -9.53 -14.35
C ALA A 90 -7.14 -9.92 -15.84
N GLN A 91 -6.46 -9.23 -16.77
CA GLN A 91 -6.57 -9.54 -18.19
C GLN A 91 -5.93 -10.89 -18.55
N SER A 92 -6.48 -11.57 -19.57
CA SER A 92 -5.89 -12.77 -20.14
C SER A 92 -4.65 -12.45 -20.99
N MET A 93 -3.64 -13.34 -20.96
CA MET A 93 -2.46 -13.26 -21.84
C MET A 93 -2.73 -13.73 -23.27
N LEU A 94 -3.89 -14.34 -23.54
CA LEU A 94 -4.26 -14.79 -24.88
C LEU A 94 -4.36 -13.59 -25.83
N PRO A 95 -3.71 -13.65 -27.02
CA PRO A 95 -3.68 -12.53 -27.97
C PRO A 95 -5.07 -12.00 -28.36
N GLN A 96 -6.06 -12.90 -28.40
CA GLN A 96 -7.45 -12.57 -28.76
C GLN A 96 -8.20 -11.77 -27.68
N HIS A 97 -7.76 -11.83 -26.43
CA HIS A 97 -8.42 -11.20 -25.28
C HIS A 97 -7.53 -10.18 -24.55
N ARG A 98 -6.35 -9.91 -25.12
CA ARG A 98 -5.40 -8.96 -24.56
C ARG A 98 -5.75 -7.53 -24.98
N LYS A 99 -6.28 -6.75 -24.03
CA LYS A 99 -6.65 -5.35 -24.27
C LYS A 99 -5.44 -4.41 -24.09
N TYR A 100 -4.57 -4.68 -23.11
CA TYR A 100 -3.44 -3.81 -22.77
C TYR A 100 -2.11 -4.49 -23.02
N HIS A 101 -1.16 -3.77 -23.64
CA HIS A 101 0.17 -4.30 -23.97
C HIS A 101 1.25 -3.95 -22.92
N GLY A 102 0.93 -3.01 -22.00
CA GLY A 102 1.85 -2.61 -20.93
C GLY A 102 1.22 -1.61 -19.98
N PRO A 103 1.92 -1.22 -18.89
CA PRO A 103 1.37 -0.31 -17.89
C PRO A 103 1.08 1.08 -18.42
N ILE A 104 1.94 1.62 -19.29
CA ILE A 104 1.77 2.95 -19.89
C ILE A 104 0.62 2.93 -20.89
N ASP A 105 0.53 1.88 -21.70
CA ASP A 105 -0.56 1.70 -22.66
C ASP A 105 -1.90 1.54 -21.95
N ALA A 106 -1.93 0.74 -20.88
CA ALA A 106 -3.12 0.58 -20.05
C ALA A 106 -3.57 1.91 -19.43
N LEU A 107 -2.65 2.67 -18.84
CA LEU A 107 -2.97 3.98 -18.28
C LEU A 107 -3.52 4.94 -19.34
N ARG A 108 -2.87 5.01 -20.50
CA ARG A 108 -3.33 5.87 -21.60
C ARG A 108 -4.71 5.46 -22.11
N THR A 109 -4.95 4.16 -22.24
CA THR A 109 -6.24 3.62 -22.72
C THR A 109 -7.35 3.91 -21.72
N ILE A 110 -7.10 3.67 -20.42
CA ILE A 110 -8.05 3.97 -19.35
C ILE A 110 -8.40 5.46 -19.33
N LEU A 111 -7.39 6.33 -19.40
CA LEU A 111 -7.59 7.78 -19.43
C LEU A 111 -8.39 8.24 -20.65
N ARG A 112 -8.21 7.57 -21.80
CA ARG A 112 -8.88 7.94 -23.05
C ARG A 112 -10.32 7.41 -23.13
N GLU A 113 -10.54 6.16 -22.68
CA GLU A 113 -11.83 5.47 -22.83
C GLU A 113 -12.79 5.74 -21.67
N GLU A 114 -12.29 5.96 -20.44
CA GLU A 114 -13.13 6.00 -19.24
C GLU A 114 -13.37 7.42 -18.69
N GLY A 115 -13.13 8.47 -19.49
CA GLY A 115 -13.47 9.84 -19.07
C GLY A 115 -12.33 10.62 -18.40
N GLY A 116 -11.07 10.20 -18.62
CA GLY A 116 -9.89 10.95 -18.24
C GLY A 116 -9.47 10.77 -16.77
N TRP A 117 -8.65 11.70 -16.29
CA TRP A 117 -8.07 11.68 -14.95
C TRP A 117 -9.11 11.64 -13.83
N ARG A 118 -10.27 12.29 -14.05
CA ARG A 118 -11.34 12.31 -13.04
C ARG A 118 -11.86 10.91 -12.73
N THR A 119 -12.07 10.09 -13.73
CA THR A 119 -12.54 8.71 -13.53
C THR A 119 -11.43 7.80 -12.97
N ALA A 120 -10.18 8.01 -13.37
CA ALA A 120 -9.05 7.25 -12.84
C ALA A 120 -8.83 7.47 -11.33
N TYR A 121 -9.09 8.69 -10.82
CA TYR A 121 -8.94 9.01 -9.40
C TYR A 121 -10.23 8.83 -8.59
N LEU A 122 -11.39 9.13 -9.16
CA LEU A 122 -12.67 9.19 -8.43
C LEU A 122 -13.59 8.00 -8.70
N HIS A 123 -13.06 6.88 -9.22
CA HIS A 123 -13.87 5.68 -9.37
C HIS A 123 -14.20 5.09 -7.98
N PRO A 124 -15.46 5.13 -7.51
CA PRO A 124 -15.80 4.80 -6.12
C PRO A 124 -15.43 3.37 -5.75
N ASN A 125 -15.57 2.43 -6.68
CA ASN A 125 -15.26 1.02 -6.45
C ASN A 125 -13.77 0.72 -6.30
N LEU A 126 -12.88 1.66 -6.64
CA LEU A 126 -11.45 1.52 -6.48
C LEU A 126 -10.93 2.42 -5.35
N LEU A 127 -11.35 3.69 -5.35
CA LEU A 127 -10.83 4.71 -4.45
C LEU A 127 -11.15 4.37 -2.98
N ILE A 128 -12.36 3.86 -2.71
CA ILE A 128 -12.77 3.54 -1.33
C ILE A 128 -11.91 2.39 -0.77
N PRO A 129 -11.78 1.20 -1.42
CA PRO A 129 -10.93 0.12 -0.92
C PRO A 129 -9.46 0.55 -0.79
N THR A 130 -8.92 1.23 -1.79
CA THR A 130 -7.53 1.70 -1.78
C THR A 130 -7.28 2.66 -0.62
N LEU A 131 -8.13 3.67 -0.41
CA LEU A 131 -7.98 4.60 0.72
C LEU A 131 -8.15 3.90 2.08
N LEU A 132 -9.06 2.93 2.18
CA LEU A 132 -9.23 2.15 3.41
C LEU A 132 -7.97 1.32 3.71
N ASP A 133 -7.35 0.69 2.71
CA ASP A 133 -6.10 -0.06 2.90
C ASP A 133 -4.96 0.89 3.33
N TYR A 134 -4.79 2.02 2.64
CA TYR A 134 -3.80 3.04 3.00
C TYR A 134 -4.09 3.73 4.34
N PHE A 135 -5.28 3.59 4.90
CA PHE A 135 -5.62 4.07 6.24
C PHE A 135 -5.39 3.00 7.30
N PHE A 136 -5.99 1.82 7.16
CA PHE A 136 -5.95 0.79 8.20
C PHE A 136 -4.58 0.13 8.33
N ARG A 137 -3.92 -0.20 7.23
CA ARG A 137 -2.61 -0.85 7.27
C ARG A 137 -1.55 -0.02 8.03
N PRO A 138 -1.35 1.29 7.75
CA PRO A 138 -0.46 2.12 8.55
C PRO A 138 -0.98 2.38 9.96
N LEU A 139 -2.29 2.50 10.17
CA LEU A 139 -2.87 2.70 11.49
C LEU A 139 -2.45 1.58 12.44
N PHE A 140 -2.56 0.35 12.01
CA PHE A 140 -2.12 -0.80 12.81
C PHE A 140 -0.60 -0.88 12.90
N SER A 141 0.12 -0.73 11.79
CA SER A 141 1.58 -0.81 11.76
C SER A 141 2.27 0.26 12.58
N LEU A 142 1.80 1.49 12.51
CA LEU A 142 2.38 2.64 13.23
C LEU A 142 1.77 2.83 14.63
N GLY A 143 0.52 2.41 14.80
CA GLY A 143 -0.20 2.50 16.07
C GLY A 143 0.11 1.36 17.04
N ALA A 144 0.50 0.19 16.53
CA ALA A 144 0.81 -0.96 17.37
C ALA A 144 1.87 -0.68 18.45
N PRO A 145 3.04 -0.10 18.12
CA PRO A 145 4.04 0.25 19.13
C PRO A 145 3.48 1.19 20.21
N LEU A 146 2.66 2.18 19.83
CA LEU A 146 2.04 3.11 20.78
C LEU A 146 1.12 2.39 21.76
N VAL A 147 0.31 1.45 21.28
CA VAL A 147 -0.59 0.66 22.13
C VAL A 147 0.20 -0.25 23.05
N ILE A 148 1.21 -0.95 22.53
CA ILE A 148 2.02 -1.90 23.29
C ILE A 148 2.79 -1.18 24.39
N GLU A 149 3.40 -0.03 24.12
CA GLU A 149 4.19 0.70 25.09
C GLU A 149 3.35 1.49 26.09
N ASN A 150 2.27 2.16 25.65
CA ASN A 150 1.47 3.02 26.51
C ASN A 150 0.34 2.29 27.27
N VAL A 151 -0.21 1.20 26.70
CA VAL A 151 -1.34 0.47 27.31
C VAL A 151 -0.85 -0.79 28.02
N LEU A 152 0.03 -1.56 27.40
CA LEU A 152 0.57 -2.80 27.97
C LEU A 152 1.82 -2.56 28.82
N HIS A 153 2.42 -1.35 28.74
CA HIS A 153 3.66 -0.97 29.45
C HIS A 153 4.81 -1.98 29.21
N LEU A 154 4.89 -2.51 27.98
CA LEU A 154 5.92 -3.46 27.58
C LEU A 154 7.06 -2.71 26.88
N ASP A 155 8.19 -2.58 27.54
CA ASP A 155 9.40 -2.02 26.94
C ASP A 155 10.10 -3.08 26.09
N PRO A 156 10.45 -2.79 24.81
CA PRO A 156 11.16 -3.73 23.93
C PRO A 156 12.54 -4.11 24.46
N SER A 157 13.15 -3.24 25.27
CA SER A 157 14.45 -3.50 25.87
C SER A 157 14.40 -4.41 27.12
N ALA A 158 13.31 -4.30 27.91
CA ALA A 158 13.14 -5.08 29.14
C ALA A 158 12.51 -6.46 28.88
N PHE A 159 11.52 -6.53 27.98
CA PHE A 159 10.75 -7.74 27.69
C PHE A 159 10.63 -8.02 26.19
N PRO A 160 11.73 -8.36 25.48
CA PRO A 160 11.73 -8.48 24.02
C PRO A 160 10.80 -9.58 23.50
N ILE A 161 10.66 -10.69 24.21
CA ILE A 161 9.80 -11.80 23.78
C ILE A 161 8.31 -11.43 23.94
N SER A 162 7.93 -10.82 25.07
CA SER A 162 6.55 -10.38 25.29
C SER A 162 6.13 -9.27 24.34
N TYR A 163 7.05 -8.37 24.01
CA TYR A 163 6.84 -7.32 23.02
C TYR A 163 6.61 -7.91 21.62
N ALA A 164 7.46 -8.86 21.19
CA ALA A 164 7.32 -9.54 19.89
C ALA A 164 6.02 -10.34 19.78
N LEU A 165 5.59 -11.01 20.88
CA LEU A 165 4.30 -11.69 20.92
C LEU A 165 3.13 -10.71 20.80
N ALA A 166 3.16 -9.59 21.50
CA ALA A 166 2.14 -8.57 21.42
C ALA A 166 2.07 -7.98 20.00
N GLU A 167 3.21 -7.67 19.40
CA GLU A 167 3.29 -7.17 18.02
C GLU A 167 2.74 -8.19 17.02
N PHE A 168 3.06 -9.48 17.19
CA PHE A 168 2.52 -10.55 16.35
C PHE A 168 0.99 -10.65 16.45
N VAL A 169 0.43 -10.57 17.66
CA VAL A 169 -1.03 -10.58 17.87
C VAL A 169 -1.69 -9.38 17.19
N VAL A 170 -1.15 -8.17 17.40
CA VAL A 170 -1.69 -6.96 16.77
C VAL A 170 -1.60 -7.04 15.25
N SER A 171 -0.49 -7.52 14.70
CA SER A 171 -0.30 -7.73 13.25
C SER A 171 -1.30 -8.75 12.69
N THR A 172 -1.55 -9.85 13.41
CA THR A 172 -2.53 -10.85 12.99
C THR A 172 -3.95 -10.31 13.01
N LEU A 173 -4.32 -9.54 14.02
CA LEU A 173 -5.61 -8.85 14.08
C LEU A 173 -5.77 -7.82 12.94
N SER A 174 -4.70 -7.09 12.65
CA SER A 174 -4.65 -6.16 11.52
C SER A 174 -4.95 -6.86 10.19
N LEU A 175 -4.30 -8.01 9.95
CA LEU A 175 -4.56 -8.81 8.74
C LEU A 175 -6.02 -9.26 8.66
N GLY A 176 -6.62 -9.68 9.78
CA GLY A 176 -8.03 -10.07 9.83
C GLY A 176 -9.00 -8.94 9.44
N ILE A 177 -8.62 -7.69 9.68
CA ILE A 177 -9.42 -6.51 9.33
C ILE A 177 -9.14 -6.05 7.88
N THR A 178 -7.89 -6.13 7.43
CA THR A 178 -7.49 -5.63 6.09
C THR A 178 -7.83 -6.62 4.97
N LEU A 179 -7.77 -7.94 5.22
CA LEU A 179 -8.09 -8.97 4.22
C LEU A 179 -9.47 -8.81 3.53
N PRO A 180 -10.58 -8.51 4.24
CA PRO A 180 -11.88 -8.32 3.58
C PRO A 180 -11.98 -7.00 2.80
N ILE A 181 -11.01 -6.10 2.91
CA ILE A 181 -11.00 -4.80 2.23
C ILE A 181 -10.25 -4.89 0.89
N GLU A 182 -9.27 -5.81 0.77
CA GLU A 182 -8.56 -6.11 -0.48
C GLU A 182 -9.43 -6.93 -1.45
#